data_2dae759766472e1d5c32951fef548912
#
_entry.id   2dae759766472e1d5c32951fef548912
#
_cell.length_a   1.000
_cell.length_b   1.000
_cell.length_c   1.000
_cell.angle_alpha   90.00
_cell.angle_beta   90.00
_cell.angle_gamma   90.00
#
_symmetry.space_group_name_H-M   'P 1'
#
loop_
_entity.id
_entity.type
_entity.pdbx_description
1 polymer ?
#
loop_
_entity_poly.entity_id
_entity_poly.type
_entity_poly.pdbx_seq_one_letter_code
_entity_poly.pdbx_strand_id
1 'polypeptide(L)'
;MHLFLNGLAASAGGGLTYLRNVIPHLSSRTDLRTTVAINSDLRSEFSAPRGISFLGLNVPDSALRRFCWEQMMLPGIIRSTRAAVLVSAGNFGLRNSPVPQILLSRNSLYLSKDFYHDLRARGEHAMRVETRTKASLARRSVKWADCTVAPSESFARELREWTGRDIQCIYHGFDHESFFGDHSVLPAEVQTKFDAAADSFRLLFVSHYNYYRNFETLFRALPLLRNRFGKNLKLLLTCRLRAGENPGSYCTNTAADLIRKLHISDMVVELGAVPYSQLHHVYKACNAYVTPAYAESFAHPLVEAMASGLPIVASETPVHREICQEAAVYFPPFSPEILADKVAGMIASPQIADGLSHGGRLRSRNFSWGKHVTELVALAEGLLSRTSPTSQEPATGMAQVASGTCY
;
A
#
# COMPACT_ATOMS: atom_id res chain seq x y z
N MET A 1 -14.91 22.66 -3.81
CA MET A 1 -13.61 22.49 -4.48
C MET A 1 -13.72 21.46 -5.62
N HIS A 2 -12.90 21.56 -6.71
CA HIS A 2 -12.84 20.54 -7.76
C HIS A 2 -11.47 19.87 -7.75
N LEU A 3 -11.41 18.58 -7.44
CA LEU A 3 -10.21 17.75 -7.37
C LEU A 3 -10.06 16.91 -8.64
N PHE A 4 -8.87 16.85 -9.21
CA PHE A 4 -8.51 15.91 -10.25
C PHE A 4 -7.66 14.78 -9.67
N LEU A 5 -8.17 13.55 -9.66
CA LEU A 5 -7.45 12.37 -9.17
C LEU A 5 -6.85 11.60 -10.36
N ASN A 6 -5.54 11.65 -10.53
CA ASN A 6 -4.83 10.85 -11.53
C ASN A 6 -4.64 9.43 -11.02
N GLY A 7 -5.53 8.53 -11.42
CA GLY A 7 -5.49 7.09 -11.14
C GLY A 7 -4.97 6.22 -12.30
N LEU A 8 -4.41 6.79 -13.35
CA LEU A 8 -3.97 6.06 -14.57
C LEU A 8 -2.93 4.97 -14.31
N ALA A 9 -2.18 5.09 -13.23
CA ALA A 9 -1.21 4.07 -12.82
C ALA A 9 -1.83 2.86 -12.10
N ALA A 10 -3.12 2.91 -11.76
CA ALA A 10 -3.84 1.81 -11.12
C ALA A 10 -4.24 0.78 -12.19
N SER A 11 -3.49 -0.31 -12.30
CA SER A 11 -3.82 -1.43 -13.20
C SER A 11 -4.12 -2.71 -12.42
N ALA A 12 -3.49 -2.90 -11.27
CA ALA A 12 -3.70 -4.03 -10.38
C ALA A 12 -3.18 -3.72 -8.96
N GLY A 13 -3.51 -4.57 -8.01
CA GLY A 13 -2.97 -4.51 -6.63
C GLY A 13 -3.27 -3.19 -5.91
N GLY A 14 -2.30 -2.68 -5.16
CA GLY A 14 -2.49 -1.53 -4.26
C GLY A 14 -2.98 -0.23 -4.90
N GLY A 15 -2.77 -0.02 -6.21
CA GLY A 15 -3.30 1.14 -6.94
C GLY A 15 -4.82 1.07 -7.10
N LEU A 16 -5.32 -0.05 -7.57
CA LEU A 16 -6.75 -0.30 -7.74
C LEU A 16 -7.47 -0.35 -6.40
N THR A 17 -6.87 -1.03 -5.41
CA THR A 17 -7.37 -1.05 -4.03
C THR A 17 -7.51 0.36 -3.46
N TYR A 18 -6.53 1.23 -3.70
CA TYR A 18 -6.60 2.63 -3.27
C TYR A 18 -7.83 3.34 -3.87
N LEU A 19 -8.02 3.26 -5.19
CA LEU A 19 -9.16 3.91 -5.85
C LEU A 19 -10.50 3.38 -5.35
N ARG A 20 -10.64 2.05 -5.23
CA ARG A 20 -11.88 1.42 -4.74
C ARG A 20 -12.26 1.88 -3.33
N ASN A 21 -11.28 2.13 -2.48
CA ASN A 21 -11.52 2.55 -1.11
C ASN A 21 -11.69 4.07 -0.95
N VAL A 22 -11.01 4.89 -1.76
CA VAL A 22 -11.04 6.36 -1.63
C VAL A 22 -12.27 6.97 -2.31
N ILE A 23 -12.72 6.43 -3.46
CA ILE A 23 -13.83 6.97 -4.24
C ILE A 23 -15.14 7.07 -3.45
N PRO A 24 -15.59 6.06 -2.67
CA PRO A 24 -16.79 6.17 -1.84
C PRO A 24 -16.72 7.33 -0.84
N HIS A 25 -15.59 7.51 -0.18
CA HIS A 25 -15.41 8.61 0.80
C HIS A 25 -15.28 9.98 0.14
N LEU A 26 -14.72 10.08 -1.07
CA LEU A 26 -14.76 11.32 -1.87
C LEU A 26 -16.20 11.66 -2.29
N SER A 27 -17.00 10.66 -2.64
CA SER A 27 -18.38 10.86 -3.09
C SER A 27 -19.33 11.29 -1.96
N SER A 28 -19.03 10.93 -0.72
CA SER A 28 -19.81 11.35 0.45
C SER A 28 -19.64 12.86 0.78
N ARG A 29 -18.64 13.51 0.21
CA ARG A 29 -18.35 14.93 0.40
C ARG A 29 -19.19 15.79 -0.55
N THR A 30 -20.14 16.52 -0.03
CA THR A 30 -21.03 17.41 -0.82
C THR A 30 -20.36 18.70 -1.29
N ASP A 31 -19.29 19.12 -0.63
CA ASP A 31 -18.45 20.29 -0.90
C ASP A 31 -17.38 20.03 -1.98
N LEU A 32 -17.28 18.78 -2.45
CA LEU A 32 -16.24 18.33 -3.36
C LEU A 32 -16.82 17.80 -4.68
N ARG A 33 -16.23 18.21 -5.80
CA ARG A 33 -16.36 17.52 -7.09
C ARG A 33 -15.04 16.84 -7.40
N THR A 34 -15.08 15.63 -7.88
CA THR A 34 -13.88 14.89 -8.24
C THR A 34 -13.95 14.34 -9.66
N THR A 35 -12.95 14.66 -10.47
CA THR A 35 -12.71 13.97 -11.74
C THR A 35 -11.62 12.91 -11.52
N VAL A 36 -11.94 11.65 -11.78
CA VAL A 36 -11.02 10.52 -11.65
C VAL A 36 -10.58 10.08 -13.04
N ALA A 37 -9.31 10.27 -13.37
CA ALA A 37 -8.72 9.73 -14.60
C ALA A 37 -8.26 8.29 -14.36
N ILE A 38 -8.78 7.37 -15.16
CA ILE A 38 -8.46 5.93 -15.11
C ILE A 38 -8.21 5.37 -16.52
N ASN A 39 -7.52 4.23 -16.62
CA ASN A 39 -7.45 3.51 -17.88
C ASN A 39 -8.86 3.12 -18.34
N SER A 40 -9.16 3.29 -19.63
CA SER A 40 -10.45 2.96 -20.24
C SER A 40 -10.89 1.52 -19.94
N ASP A 41 -9.96 0.57 -19.89
CA ASP A 41 -10.22 -0.83 -19.60
C ASP A 41 -10.83 -1.06 -18.21
N LEU A 42 -10.53 -0.17 -17.26
CA LEU A 42 -11.04 -0.25 -15.89
C LEU A 42 -12.35 0.53 -15.70
N ARG A 43 -12.83 1.23 -16.72
CA ARG A 43 -14.00 2.11 -16.57
C ARG A 43 -15.27 1.35 -16.14
N SER A 44 -15.45 0.13 -16.64
CA SER A 44 -16.58 -0.73 -16.31
C SER A 44 -16.58 -1.26 -14.85
N GLU A 45 -15.42 -1.24 -14.19
CA GLU A 45 -15.30 -1.69 -12.79
C GLU A 45 -15.83 -0.67 -11.77
N PHE A 46 -16.05 0.57 -12.21
CA PHE A 46 -16.47 1.66 -11.32
C PHE A 46 -17.84 2.20 -11.72
N SER A 47 -18.78 2.19 -10.80
CA SER A 47 -19.99 3.02 -10.86
C SER A 47 -19.61 4.49 -10.63
N ALA A 48 -20.39 5.41 -11.19
CA ALA A 48 -20.18 6.85 -10.99
C ALA A 48 -21.10 7.36 -9.88
N PRO A 49 -20.66 7.41 -8.61
CA PRO A 49 -21.46 7.93 -7.54
C PRO A 49 -21.55 9.47 -7.60
N ARG A 50 -22.44 10.05 -6.81
CA ARG A 50 -22.65 11.51 -6.76
C ARG A 50 -21.33 12.25 -6.55
N GLY A 51 -21.11 13.34 -7.30
CA GLY A 51 -19.91 14.19 -7.18
C GLY A 51 -18.65 13.63 -7.85
N ILE A 52 -18.68 12.40 -8.38
CA ILE A 52 -17.56 11.74 -9.07
C ILE A 52 -17.83 11.68 -10.57
N SER A 53 -16.88 12.13 -11.37
CA SER A 53 -16.86 11.98 -12.82
C SER A 53 -15.64 11.17 -13.23
N PHE A 54 -15.84 10.09 -13.98
CA PHE A 54 -14.74 9.28 -14.50
C PHE A 54 -14.34 9.72 -15.90
N LEU A 55 -13.04 9.85 -16.11
CA LEU A 55 -12.44 10.08 -17.41
C LEU A 55 -11.63 8.85 -17.79
N GLY A 56 -12.19 8.01 -18.69
CA GLY A 56 -11.51 6.86 -19.25
C GLY A 56 -10.52 7.32 -20.33
N LEU A 57 -9.25 6.99 -20.18
CA LEU A 57 -8.19 7.37 -21.11
C LEU A 57 -7.42 6.13 -21.56
N ASN A 58 -7.16 6.05 -22.85
CA ASN A 58 -6.30 5.01 -23.41
C ASN A 58 -4.83 5.41 -23.19
N VAL A 59 -4.16 4.73 -22.29
CA VAL A 59 -2.77 5.02 -21.93
C VAL A 59 -1.88 3.82 -22.17
N PRO A 60 -0.58 4.01 -22.47
CA PRO A 60 0.35 2.91 -22.64
C PRO A 60 0.49 2.04 -21.37
N ASP A 61 0.58 0.73 -21.52
CA ASP A 61 0.76 -0.22 -20.41
C ASP A 61 2.11 -0.05 -19.70
N SER A 62 3.16 0.23 -20.47
CA SER A 62 4.50 0.45 -19.91
C SER A 62 4.52 1.70 -19.03
N ALA A 63 4.99 1.56 -17.79
CA ALA A 63 5.06 2.65 -16.82
C ALA A 63 5.86 3.87 -17.32
N LEU A 64 6.95 3.66 -18.07
CA LEU A 64 7.77 4.74 -18.63
C LEU A 64 7.07 5.44 -19.81
N ARG A 65 6.44 4.67 -20.69
CA ARG A 65 5.66 5.25 -21.82
C ARG A 65 4.46 6.01 -21.28
N ARG A 66 3.76 5.47 -20.29
CA ARG A 66 2.66 6.15 -19.61
C ARG A 66 3.13 7.44 -18.95
N PHE A 67 4.26 7.43 -18.25
CA PHE A 67 4.84 8.64 -17.65
C PHE A 67 5.06 9.74 -18.73
N CYS A 68 5.66 9.40 -19.87
CA CYS A 68 5.84 10.37 -20.97
C CYS A 68 4.50 10.89 -21.51
N TRP A 69 3.53 10.00 -21.69
CA TRP A 69 2.19 10.37 -22.14
C TRP A 69 1.50 11.32 -21.13
N GLU A 70 1.57 11.01 -19.82
CA GLU A 70 1.02 11.87 -18.77
C GLU A 70 1.66 13.26 -18.78
N GLN A 71 2.97 13.37 -18.94
CA GLN A 71 3.65 14.67 -19.00
C GLN A 71 3.16 15.55 -20.17
N MET A 72 2.81 14.95 -21.31
CA MET A 72 2.39 15.68 -22.50
C MET A 72 0.89 15.99 -22.52
N MET A 73 0.05 15.03 -22.13
CA MET A 73 -1.39 15.10 -22.35
C MET A 73 -2.17 15.58 -21.13
N LEU A 74 -1.80 15.15 -19.91
CA LEU A 74 -2.57 15.48 -18.72
C LEU A 74 -2.68 16.98 -18.40
N PRO A 75 -1.65 17.83 -18.61
CA PRO A 75 -1.79 19.26 -18.34
C PRO A 75 -2.94 19.92 -19.13
N GLY A 76 -3.12 19.55 -20.40
CA GLY A 76 -4.23 20.00 -21.24
C GLY A 76 -5.59 19.52 -20.72
N ILE A 77 -5.66 18.22 -20.39
CA ILE A 77 -6.87 17.58 -19.87
C ILE A 77 -7.29 18.21 -18.54
N ILE A 78 -6.35 18.43 -17.60
CA ILE A 78 -6.63 19.04 -16.29
C ILE A 78 -7.21 20.45 -16.49
N ARG A 79 -6.62 21.28 -17.37
CA ARG A 79 -7.16 22.61 -17.69
C ARG A 79 -8.58 22.55 -18.20
N SER A 80 -8.91 21.62 -19.12
CA SER A 80 -10.25 21.47 -19.68
C SER A 80 -11.31 21.09 -18.65
N THR A 81 -10.94 20.37 -17.59
CA THR A 81 -11.84 20.02 -16.48
C THR A 81 -12.08 21.18 -15.49
N ARG A 82 -11.25 22.22 -15.53
CA ARG A 82 -11.25 23.33 -14.55
C ARG A 82 -11.04 22.81 -13.12
N ALA A 83 -10.26 21.77 -12.94
CA ALA A 83 -9.89 21.30 -11.62
C ALA A 83 -9.03 22.36 -10.89
N ALA A 84 -9.20 22.46 -9.58
CA ALA A 84 -8.46 23.39 -8.75
C ALA A 84 -7.16 22.79 -8.20
N VAL A 85 -7.13 21.46 -8.02
CA VAL A 85 -5.99 20.73 -7.45
C VAL A 85 -5.85 19.37 -8.13
N LEU A 86 -4.60 18.91 -8.30
CA LEU A 86 -4.25 17.58 -8.80
C LEU A 86 -3.79 16.69 -7.66
N VAL A 87 -4.32 15.48 -7.58
CA VAL A 87 -3.76 14.38 -6.77
C VAL A 87 -3.20 13.31 -7.71
N SER A 88 -1.89 13.15 -7.73
CA SER A 88 -1.18 12.14 -8.51
C SER A 88 -1.00 10.87 -7.69
N ALA A 89 -1.80 9.82 -7.93
CA ALA A 89 -1.84 8.60 -7.13
C ALA A 89 -0.83 7.52 -7.55
N GLY A 90 0.02 7.79 -8.56
CA GLY A 90 0.85 6.77 -9.23
C GLY A 90 2.35 6.81 -8.95
N ASN A 91 2.84 7.38 -7.87
CA ASN A 91 4.26 7.62 -7.54
C ASN A 91 4.98 8.61 -8.48
N PHE A 92 4.37 9.06 -9.57
CA PHE A 92 4.93 10.03 -10.50
C PHE A 92 4.03 11.27 -10.57
N GLY A 93 4.67 12.44 -10.45
CA GLY A 93 4.02 13.74 -10.59
C GLY A 93 4.27 14.37 -11.96
N LEU A 94 3.47 15.35 -12.29
CA LEU A 94 3.67 16.20 -13.46
C LEU A 94 4.76 17.23 -13.19
N ARG A 95 5.68 17.40 -14.12
CA ARG A 95 6.71 18.45 -14.05
C ARG A 95 6.10 19.84 -14.16
N ASN A 96 5.12 20.00 -15.05
CA ASN A 96 4.45 21.26 -15.32
C ASN A 96 2.95 21.09 -15.04
N SER A 97 2.59 20.85 -13.77
CA SER A 97 1.19 20.81 -13.38
C SER A 97 0.54 22.17 -13.56
N PRO A 98 -0.65 22.26 -14.20
CA PRO A 98 -1.35 23.54 -14.36
C PRO A 98 -2.04 24.02 -13.09
N VAL A 99 -2.10 23.21 -12.05
CA VAL A 99 -2.73 23.47 -10.75
C VAL A 99 -1.84 22.91 -9.64
N PRO A 100 -2.00 23.36 -8.37
CA PRO A 100 -1.29 22.76 -7.24
C PRO A 100 -1.42 21.23 -7.22
N GLN A 101 -0.30 20.55 -6.94
CA GLN A 101 -0.18 19.12 -7.06
C GLN A 101 0.21 18.44 -5.76
N ILE A 102 -0.60 17.47 -5.33
CA ILE A 102 -0.26 16.50 -4.29
C ILE A 102 0.19 15.21 -4.95
N LEU A 103 1.38 14.72 -4.59
CA LEU A 103 1.91 13.44 -5.04
C LEU A 103 1.76 12.39 -3.95
N LEU A 104 1.13 11.26 -4.25
CA LEU A 104 1.11 10.10 -3.36
C LEU A 104 2.28 9.17 -3.70
N SER A 105 3.26 9.10 -2.80
CA SER A 105 4.41 8.20 -2.93
C SER A 105 4.16 6.93 -2.10
N ARG A 106 4.11 5.77 -2.76
CA ARG A 106 3.67 4.50 -2.15
C ARG A 106 4.56 3.29 -2.48
N ASN A 107 5.67 3.51 -3.17
CA ASN A 107 6.56 2.42 -3.58
C ASN A 107 7.89 2.44 -2.83
N SER A 108 7.99 1.60 -1.79
CA SER A 108 9.19 1.46 -0.96
C SER A 108 10.39 0.82 -1.68
N LEU A 109 10.17 0.11 -2.79
CA LEU A 109 11.24 -0.58 -3.51
C LEU A 109 12.28 0.38 -4.11
N TYR A 110 11.88 1.63 -4.39
CA TYR A 110 12.80 2.64 -4.92
C TYR A 110 13.93 3.00 -3.95
N LEU A 111 13.69 2.83 -2.65
CA LEU A 111 14.61 3.19 -1.57
C LEU A 111 15.28 1.96 -0.93
N SER A 112 14.67 0.76 -1.04
CA SER A 112 15.08 -0.44 -0.33
C SER A 112 16.45 -0.95 -0.80
N LYS A 113 17.47 -0.82 0.06
CA LYS A 113 18.81 -1.38 -0.18
C LYS A 113 18.77 -2.90 -0.32
N ASP A 114 17.94 -3.55 0.52
CA ASP A 114 17.78 -5.00 0.50
C ASP A 114 17.19 -5.49 -0.82
N PHE A 115 16.23 -4.74 -1.40
CA PHE A 115 15.68 -5.09 -2.71
C PHE A 115 16.74 -5.01 -3.82
N TYR A 116 17.56 -3.97 -3.85
CA TYR A 116 18.65 -3.87 -4.83
C TYR A 116 19.73 -4.93 -4.63
N HIS A 117 19.99 -5.33 -3.39
CA HIS A 117 20.90 -6.42 -3.08
C HIS A 117 20.32 -7.77 -3.54
N ASP A 118 19.04 -8.03 -3.24
CA ASP A 118 18.33 -9.25 -3.64
C ASP A 118 18.26 -9.38 -5.18
N LEU A 119 17.92 -8.31 -5.91
CA LEU A 119 17.97 -8.31 -7.37
C LEU A 119 19.35 -8.65 -7.93
N ARG A 120 20.43 -8.16 -7.28
CA ARG A 120 21.79 -8.50 -7.69
C ARG A 120 22.10 -9.98 -7.42
N ALA A 121 21.74 -10.48 -6.28
CA ALA A 121 21.96 -11.88 -5.90
C ALA A 121 21.22 -12.87 -6.82
N ARG A 122 20.04 -12.46 -7.31
CA ARG A 122 19.21 -13.25 -8.27
C ARG A 122 19.64 -13.08 -9.73
N GLY A 123 20.59 -12.18 -10.05
CA GLY A 123 20.97 -11.88 -11.44
C GLY A 123 19.95 -11.05 -12.20
N GLU A 124 19.00 -10.41 -11.53
CA GLU A 124 17.90 -9.60 -12.11
C GLU A 124 18.38 -8.21 -12.55
N HIS A 125 19.35 -8.18 -13.47
CA HIS A 125 19.99 -6.93 -13.89
C HIS A 125 19.03 -5.97 -14.61
N ALA A 126 18.16 -6.49 -15.48
CA ALA A 126 17.17 -5.68 -16.21
C ALA A 126 16.19 -5.01 -15.24
N MET A 127 15.61 -5.78 -14.31
CA MET A 127 14.69 -5.26 -13.29
C MET A 127 15.38 -4.24 -12.38
N ARG A 128 16.66 -4.45 -12.05
CA ARG A 128 17.46 -3.51 -11.24
C ARG A 128 17.67 -2.17 -11.95
N VAL A 129 17.97 -2.17 -13.26
CA VAL A 129 18.11 -0.96 -14.06
C VAL A 129 16.79 -0.24 -14.19
N GLU A 130 15.73 -0.97 -14.51
CA GLU A 130 14.36 -0.44 -14.60
C GLU A 130 13.92 0.23 -13.29
N THR A 131 14.13 -0.46 -12.16
CA THR A 131 13.79 0.07 -10.83
C THR A 131 14.57 1.34 -10.52
N ARG A 132 15.86 1.42 -10.84
CA ARG A 132 16.67 2.63 -10.67
C ARG A 132 16.19 3.79 -11.52
N THR A 133 15.80 3.52 -12.77
CA THR A 133 15.22 4.53 -13.67
C THR A 133 13.92 5.08 -13.09
N LYS A 134 13.01 4.20 -12.68
CA LYS A 134 11.75 4.58 -12.01
C LYS A 134 12.01 5.35 -10.71
N ALA A 135 12.98 4.93 -9.91
CA ALA A 135 13.37 5.62 -8.68
C ALA A 135 13.87 7.05 -8.95
N SER A 136 14.69 7.24 -9.98
CA SER A 136 15.14 8.58 -10.40
C SER A 136 13.98 9.48 -10.80
N LEU A 137 13.00 8.95 -11.56
CA LEU A 137 11.80 9.69 -11.94
C LEU A 137 10.90 10.01 -10.74
N ALA A 138 10.72 9.05 -9.82
CA ALA A 138 9.96 9.27 -8.59
C ALA A 138 10.60 10.36 -7.72
N ARG A 139 11.94 10.34 -7.56
CA ARG A 139 12.67 11.38 -6.84
C ARG A 139 12.51 12.77 -7.45
N ARG A 140 12.49 12.87 -8.80
CA ARG A 140 12.21 14.12 -9.49
C ARG A 140 10.76 14.55 -9.30
N SER A 141 9.82 13.61 -9.33
CA SER A 141 8.39 13.87 -9.13
C SER A 141 8.10 14.46 -7.76
N VAL A 142 8.79 13.99 -6.71
CA VAL A 142 8.74 14.61 -5.37
C VAL A 142 9.19 16.06 -5.39
N LYS A 143 10.18 16.42 -6.23
CA LYS A 143 10.65 17.80 -6.35
C LYS A 143 9.72 18.70 -7.16
N TRP A 144 8.89 18.12 -8.04
CA TRP A 144 7.94 18.86 -8.87
C TRP A 144 6.58 19.07 -8.20
N ALA A 145 6.23 18.21 -7.25
CA ALA A 145 4.97 18.34 -6.50
C ALA A 145 5.06 19.45 -5.46
N ASP A 146 3.95 20.15 -5.24
CA ASP A 146 3.83 21.16 -4.18
C ASP A 146 3.79 20.52 -2.79
N CYS A 147 3.23 19.31 -2.72
CA CYS A 147 3.24 18.49 -1.53
C CYS A 147 3.36 17.00 -1.91
N THR A 148 4.10 16.23 -1.10
CA THR A 148 4.17 14.78 -1.25
C THR A 148 3.68 14.10 0.03
N VAL A 149 2.90 13.05 -0.15
CA VAL A 149 2.28 12.28 0.94
C VAL A 149 2.74 10.83 0.87
N ALA A 150 3.11 10.28 2.03
CA ALA A 150 3.41 8.87 2.24
C ALA A 150 2.35 8.21 3.12
N PRO A 151 2.09 6.88 2.98
CA PRO A 151 1.05 6.18 3.71
C PRO A 151 1.43 5.76 5.14
N SER A 152 2.67 5.98 5.57
CA SER A 152 3.15 5.76 6.93
C SER A 152 4.26 6.75 7.27
N GLU A 153 4.46 7.03 8.56
CA GLU A 153 5.49 7.98 9.01
C GLU A 153 6.91 7.41 8.81
N SER A 154 7.08 6.11 9.01
CA SER A 154 8.35 5.44 8.74
C SER A 154 8.76 5.58 7.28
N PHE A 155 7.83 5.37 6.36
CA PHE A 155 8.11 5.55 4.93
C PHE A 155 8.26 7.04 4.56
N ALA A 156 7.52 7.95 5.19
CA ALA A 156 7.71 9.39 5.02
C ALA A 156 9.12 9.83 5.42
N ARG A 157 9.64 9.30 6.54
CA ARG A 157 11.01 9.56 7.01
C ARG A 157 12.05 9.09 6.00
N GLU A 158 11.93 7.86 5.50
CA GLU A 158 12.82 7.35 4.46
C GLU A 158 12.79 8.22 3.19
N LEU A 159 11.61 8.69 2.80
CA LEU A 159 11.46 9.60 1.65
C LEU A 159 12.09 10.97 1.90
N ARG A 160 11.96 11.54 3.11
CA ARG A 160 12.62 12.81 3.49
C ARG A 160 14.14 12.69 3.39
N GLU A 161 14.69 11.61 3.95
CA GLU A 161 16.14 11.32 3.87
C GLU A 161 16.61 11.15 2.41
N TRP A 162 15.82 10.43 1.61
CA TRP A 162 16.18 10.15 0.21
C TRP A 162 16.07 11.36 -0.71
N THR A 163 15.08 12.25 -0.49
CA THR A 163 14.77 13.36 -1.41
C THR A 163 15.27 14.71 -0.94
N GLY A 164 15.50 14.89 0.37
CA GLY A 164 15.77 16.18 1.01
C GLY A 164 14.56 17.12 0.98
N ARG A 165 13.33 16.59 0.88
CA ARG A 165 12.09 17.36 0.85
C ARG A 165 11.20 17.01 2.04
N ASP A 166 10.34 17.95 2.43
CA ASP A 166 9.30 17.65 3.41
C ASP A 166 8.25 16.71 2.79
N ILE A 167 7.94 15.64 3.53
CA ILE A 167 6.98 14.61 3.13
C ILE A 167 5.96 14.47 4.27
N GLN A 168 4.71 14.63 3.95
CA GLN A 168 3.65 14.45 4.92
C GLN A 168 3.23 12.99 5.03
N CYS A 169 2.80 12.59 6.23
CA CYS A 169 2.21 11.28 6.44
C CYS A 169 0.69 11.43 6.49
N ILE A 170 -0.01 10.70 5.62
CA ILE A 170 -1.45 10.45 5.73
C ILE A 170 -1.64 8.95 5.64
N TYR A 171 -1.99 8.31 6.75
CA TYR A 171 -2.15 6.87 6.81
C TYR A 171 -3.19 6.38 5.79
N HIS A 172 -2.90 5.27 5.14
CA HIS A 172 -3.94 4.53 4.44
C HIS A 172 -4.99 4.02 5.42
N GLY A 173 -6.19 3.81 4.93
CA GLY A 173 -7.31 3.32 5.72
C GLY A 173 -7.52 1.82 5.61
N PHE A 174 -8.46 1.36 6.42
CA PHE A 174 -9.09 0.06 6.35
C PHE A 174 -10.60 0.25 6.56
N ASP A 175 -11.41 -0.40 5.74
CA ASP A 175 -12.87 -0.36 5.83
C ASP A 175 -13.37 -1.69 6.40
N HIS A 176 -13.72 -1.68 7.69
CA HIS A 176 -14.18 -2.85 8.41
C HIS A 176 -15.50 -3.40 7.84
N GLU A 177 -16.46 -2.53 7.51
CA GLU A 177 -17.77 -2.94 7.02
C GLU A 177 -17.66 -3.59 5.64
N SER A 178 -16.95 -2.94 4.73
CA SER A 178 -16.73 -3.45 3.38
C SER A 178 -15.91 -4.75 3.40
N PHE A 179 -14.88 -4.85 4.25
CA PHE A 179 -14.02 -6.03 4.30
C PHE A 179 -14.74 -7.27 4.83
N PHE A 180 -15.62 -7.12 5.84
CA PHE A 180 -16.35 -8.22 6.45
C PHE A 180 -17.77 -8.42 5.90
N GLY A 181 -18.20 -7.61 4.95
CA GLY A 181 -19.60 -7.56 4.47
C GLY A 181 -19.97 -8.63 3.45
N ASP A 182 -19.01 -9.30 2.82
CA ASP A 182 -19.30 -10.36 1.85
C ASP A 182 -19.50 -11.70 2.59
N HIS A 183 -20.71 -12.23 2.53
CA HIS A 183 -21.07 -13.51 3.14
C HIS A 183 -21.15 -14.66 2.13
N SER A 184 -20.71 -14.44 0.90
CA SER A 184 -20.63 -15.49 -0.12
C SER A 184 -19.62 -16.56 0.26
N VAL A 185 -19.86 -17.78 -0.20
CA VAL A 185 -18.95 -18.91 0.04
C VAL A 185 -17.63 -18.73 -0.75
N LEU A 186 -16.55 -19.22 -0.18
CA LEU A 186 -15.27 -19.26 -0.86
C LEU A 186 -15.38 -20.08 -2.16
N PRO A 187 -14.56 -19.77 -3.20
CA PRO A 187 -14.47 -20.61 -4.38
C PRO A 187 -14.22 -22.08 -4.00
N ALA A 188 -14.90 -23.01 -4.65
CA ALA A 188 -14.87 -24.42 -4.28
C ALA A 188 -13.44 -24.99 -4.17
N GLU A 189 -12.53 -24.59 -5.07
CA GLU A 189 -11.12 -24.98 -5.01
C GLU A 189 -10.43 -24.50 -3.72
N VAL A 190 -10.69 -23.27 -3.29
CA VAL A 190 -10.15 -22.71 -2.04
C VAL A 190 -10.71 -23.46 -0.85
N GLN A 191 -12.02 -23.69 -0.83
CA GLN A 191 -12.70 -24.43 0.26
C GLN A 191 -12.12 -25.84 0.41
N THR A 192 -12.00 -26.61 -0.69
CA THR A 192 -11.41 -27.96 -0.66
C THR A 192 -10.00 -27.96 -0.04
N LYS A 193 -9.17 -26.95 -0.35
CA LYS A 193 -7.81 -26.84 0.23
C LYS A 193 -7.86 -26.50 1.72
N PHE A 194 -8.82 -25.71 2.16
CA PHE A 194 -9.05 -25.46 3.58
C PHE A 194 -9.47 -26.70 4.33
N ASP A 195 -10.40 -27.45 3.77
CA ASP A 195 -10.92 -28.70 4.38
C ASP A 195 -9.79 -29.72 4.54
N ALA A 196 -8.91 -29.82 3.54
CA ALA A 196 -7.71 -30.66 3.60
C ALA A 196 -6.69 -30.22 4.66
N ALA A 197 -6.76 -28.99 5.15
CA ALA A 197 -5.91 -28.42 6.20
C ALA A 197 -6.64 -28.26 7.54
N ALA A 198 -7.87 -28.80 7.71
CA ALA A 198 -8.72 -28.54 8.86
C ALA A 198 -8.08 -28.91 10.19
N ASP A 199 -7.42 -30.06 10.26
CA ASP A 199 -6.78 -30.59 11.48
C ASP A 199 -5.37 -30.01 11.75
N SER A 200 -4.97 -28.95 11.01
CA SER A 200 -3.63 -28.38 11.10
C SER A 200 -3.65 -27.00 11.77
N PHE A 201 -2.55 -26.61 12.39
CA PHE A 201 -2.29 -25.23 12.69
C PHE A 201 -2.02 -24.47 11.38
N ARG A 202 -2.91 -23.54 11.03
CA ARG A 202 -2.90 -22.82 9.75
C ARG A 202 -2.23 -21.47 9.91
N LEU A 203 -1.01 -21.38 9.39
CA LEU A 203 -0.23 -20.16 9.31
C LEU A 203 -0.53 -19.50 7.96
N LEU A 204 -1.03 -18.26 7.96
CA LEU A 204 -1.45 -17.54 6.76
C LEU A 204 -0.41 -16.53 6.31
N PHE A 205 -0.12 -16.50 5.00
CA PHE A 205 0.61 -15.42 4.36
C PHE A 205 -0.17 -14.92 3.13
N VAL A 206 -0.70 -13.69 3.22
CA VAL A 206 -1.47 -13.05 2.15
C VAL A 206 -0.55 -12.20 1.31
N SER A 207 -0.27 -12.64 0.11
CA SER A 207 0.53 -11.90 -0.88
C SER A 207 0.48 -12.56 -2.25
N HIS A 208 0.69 -11.75 -3.30
CA HIS A 208 1.23 -12.26 -4.56
C HIS A 208 2.74 -12.55 -4.39
N TYR A 209 3.29 -13.46 -5.19
CA TYR A 209 4.72 -13.71 -5.18
C TYR A 209 5.49 -12.51 -5.72
N ASN A 210 6.37 -11.99 -4.89
CA ASN A 210 7.32 -10.93 -5.21
C ASN A 210 8.58 -11.15 -4.38
N TYR A 211 9.75 -10.76 -4.86
CA TYR A 211 11.01 -10.97 -4.14
C TYR A 211 11.04 -10.30 -2.77
N TYR A 212 10.59 -9.06 -2.68
CA TYR A 212 10.56 -8.31 -1.41
C TYR A 212 9.58 -8.85 -0.35
N ARG A 213 8.70 -9.77 -0.74
CA ARG A 213 7.83 -10.52 0.17
C ARG A 213 8.57 -11.64 0.89
N ASN A 214 9.78 -11.99 0.43
CA ASN A 214 10.74 -12.84 1.11
C ASN A 214 10.20 -14.24 1.48
N PHE A 215 9.51 -14.86 0.53
CA PHE A 215 8.94 -16.21 0.69
C PHE A 215 9.99 -17.25 1.10
N GLU A 216 11.22 -17.10 0.61
CA GLU A 216 12.31 -18.04 0.86
C GLU A 216 12.69 -18.12 2.34
N THR A 217 12.64 -17.00 3.09
CA THR A 217 12.86 -17.02 4.55
C THR A 217 11.75 -17.81 5.24
N LEU A 218 10.49 -17.62 4.82
CA LEU A 218 9.37 -18.34 5.37
C LEU A 218 9.49 -19.85 5.09
N PHE A 219 9.85 -20.23 3.86
CA PHE A 219 10.03 -21.64 3.51
C PHE A 219 11.17 -22.32 4.28
N ARG A 220 12.28 -21.59 4.53
CA ARG A 220 13.38 -22.13 5.36
C ARG A 220 13.01 -22.31 6.83
N ALA A 221 12.04 -21.56 7.33
CA ALA A 221 11.54 -21.73 8.69
C ALA A 221 10.66 -23.00 8.86
N LEU A 222 10.00 -23.48 7.79
CA LEU A 222 9.07 -24.62 7.88
C LEU A 222 9.69 -25.93 8.35
N PRO A 223 10.89 -26.37 7.89
CA PRO A 223 11.54 -27.56 8.44
C PRO A 223 11.81 -27.46 9.94
N LEU A 224 12.18 -26.27 10.44
CA LEU A 224 12.42 -26.01 11.86
C LEU A 224 11.13 -26.14 12.67
N LEU A 225 10.02 -25.63 12.14
CA LEU A 225 8.69 -25.77 12.73
C LEU A 225 8.19 -27.23 12.69
N ARG A 226 8.46 -27.95 11.61
CA ARG A 226 8.14 -29.38 11.52
C ARG A 226 8.80 -30.20 12.64
N ASN A 227 10.06 -29.92 12.91
CA ASN A 227 10.82 -30.64 13.97
C ASN A 227 10.22 -30.37 15.38
N ARG A 228 9.54 -29.22 15.58
CA ARG A 228 8.94 -28.86 16.87
C ARG A 228 7.47 -29.31 17.01
N PHE A 229 6.70 -29.27 15.93
CA PHE A 229 5.24 -29.50 15.95
C PHE A 229 4.77 -30.68 15.09
N GLY A 230 5.69 -31.41 14.46
CA GLY A 230 5.34 -32.47 13.54
C GLY A 230 4.68 -31.95 12.24
N LYS A 231 3.84 -32.79 11.62
CA LYS A 231 3.19 -32.46 10.33
C LYS A 231 1.93 -31.63 10.47
N ASN A 232 1.51 -31.29 11.69
CA ASN A 232 0.24 -30.61 11.93
C ASN A 232 0.29 -29.09 11.74
N LEU A 233 1.29 -28.55 11.03
CA LEU A 233 1.37 -27.15 10.66
C LEU A 233 1.34 -27.02 9.14
N LYS A 234 0.46 -26.15 8.63
CA LYS A 234 0.35 -25.80 7.21
C LYS A 234 0.53 -24.30 7.02
N LEU A 235 1.32 -23.95 6.02
CA LEU A 235 1.44 -22.58 5.51
C LEU A 235 0.47 -22.39 4.34
N LEU A 236 -0.47 -21.49 4.48
CA LEU A 236 -1.46 -21.16 3.45
C LEU A 236 -1.01 -19.88 2.72
N LEU A 237 -0.91 -19.94 1.40
CA LEU A 237 -0.51 -18.85 0.52
C LEU A 237 -1.69 -18.42 -0.36
N THR A 238 -1.96 -17.13 -0.48
CA THR A 238 -3.00 -16.59 -1.40
C THR A 238 -2.46 -16.35 -2.82
N CYS A 239 -1.44 -17.09 -3.21
CA CYS A 239 -0.89 -17.08 -4.58
C CYS A 239 -0.54 -18.50 -4.99
N ARG A 240 -0.21 -18.65 -6.27
CA ARG A 240 0.41 -19.87 -6.82
C ARG A 240 1.81 -19.54 -7.28
N LEU A 241 2.75 -20.45 -7.01
CA LEU A 241 4.15 -20.29 -7.38
C LEU A 241 4.40 -20.81 -8.80
N ARG A 242 3.60 -20.32 -9.75
CA ARG A 242 3.66 -20.66 -11.17
C ARG A 242 3.95 -19.43 -12.01
N ALA A 243 4.67 -19.64 -13.10
CA ALA A 243 4.98 -18.56 -14.05
C ALA A 243 3.68 -17.98 -14.63
N GLY A 244 3.59 -16.65 -14.72
CA GLY A 244 2.45 -15.94 -15.28
C GLY A 244 1.22 -15.81 -14.37
N GLU A 245 1.18 -16.46 -13.21
CA GLU A 245 0.03 -16.37 -12.28
C GLU A 245 0.16 -15.25 -11.24
N ASN A 246 1.28 -14.54 -11.22
CA ASN A 246 1.50 -13.43 -10.29
C ASN A 246 1.74 -12.12 -11.05
N PRO A 247 1.28 -10.97 -10.51
CA PRO A 247 1.57 -9.68 -11.11
C PRO A 247 3.08 -9.37 -11.14
N GLY A 248 3.54 -8.78 -12.22
CA GLY A 248 4.94 -8.44 -12.42
C GLY A 248 5.77 -9.57 -13.04
N SER A 249 7.06 -9.31 -13.22
CA SER A 249 7.99 -10.21 -13.93
C SER A 249 8.88 -11.02 -12.97
N TYR A 250 8.35 -11.38 -11.80
CA TYR A 250 9.11 -12.14 -10.79
C TYR A 250 9.17 -13.63 -11.13
N CYS A 251 10.39 -14.19 -11.09
CA CYS A 251 10.61 -15.61 -11.37
C CYS A 251 10.24 -16.46 -10.15
N THR A 252 9.22 -17.31 -10.25
CA THR A 252 8.73 -18.19 -9.17
C THR A 252 9.55 -19.47 -9.01
N ASN A 253 10.39 -19.84 -9.99
CA ASN A 253 11.08 -21.11 -10.01
C ASN A 253 11.96 -21.33 -8.78
N THR A 254 12.71 -20.31 -8.35
CA THR A 254 13.57 -20.42 -7.16
C THR A 254 12.78 -20.77 -5.90
N ALA A 255 11.59 -20.21 -5.73
CA ALA A 255 10.70 -20.48 -4.60
C ALA A 255 10.12 -21.90 -4.68
N ALA A 256 9.65 -22.32 -5.86
CA ALA A 256 9.13 -23.66 -6.09
C ALA A 256 10.22 -24.75 -5.91
N ASP A 257 11.43 -24.48 -6.40
CA ASP A 257 12.58 -25.38 -6.21
C ASP A 257 12.98 -25.49 -4.74
N LEU A 258 12.90 -24.41 -3.99
CA LEU A 258 13.21 -24.39 -2.57
C LEU A 258 12.23 -25.27 -1.77
N ILE A 259 10.93 -25.23 -2.09
CA ILE A 259 9.92 -26.11 -1.47
C ILE A 259 10.28 -27.57 -1.69
N ARG A 260 10.69 -27.94 -2.92
CA ARG A 260 11.12 -29.32 -3.23
C ARG A 260 12.41 -29.73 -2.49
N LYS A 261 13.43 -28.85 -2.50
CA LYS A 261 14.71 -29.08 -1.83
C LYS A 261 14.60 -29.24 -0.32
N LEU A 262 13.69 -28.50 0.30
CA LEU A 262 13.43 -28.55 1.74
C LEU A 262 12.43 -29.66 2.13
N HIS A 263 11.89 -30.39 1.17
CA HIS A 263 10.89 -31.43 1.38
C HIS A 263 9.68 -30.96 2.19
N ILE A 264 9.18 -29.74 1.88
CA ILE A 264 8.07 -29.10 2.60
C ILE A 264 6.79 -28.99 1.76
N SER A 265 6.69 -29.72 0.65
CA SER A 265 5.52 -29.67 -0.25
C SER A 265 4.23 -30.06 0.46
N ASP A 266 4.31 -30.91 1.47
CA ASP A 266 3.20 -31.32 2.31
C ASP A 266 2.78 -30.25 3.34
N MET A 267 3.62 -29.26 3.60
CA MET A 267 3.35 -28.16 4.53
C MET A 267 2.80 -26.90 3.83
N VAL A 268 3.01 -26.75 2.53
CA VAL A 268 2.61 -25.53 1.79
C VAL A 268 1.32 -25.78 1.02
N VAL A 269 0.32 -24.92 1.27
CA VAL A 269 -0.98 -24.96 0.60
C VAL A 269 -1.15 -23.69 -0.22
N GLU A 270 -1.06 -23.81 -1.53
CA GLU A 270 -1.28 -22.70 -2.47
C GLU A 270 -2.79 -22.54 -2.74
N LEU A 271 -3.46 -21.63 -2.03
CA LEU A 271 -4.89 -21.35 -2.24
C LEU A 271 -5.14 -20.76 -3.63
N GLY A 272 -4.18 -20.00 -4.16
CA GLY A 272 -4.37 -19.16 -5.34
C GLY A 272 -4.97 -17.81 -5.00
N ALA A 273 -5.35 -17.06 -6.04
CA ALA A 273 -5.96 -15.75 -5.86
C ALA A 273 -7.36 -15.89 -5.23
N VAL A 274 -7.57 -15.21 -4.10
CA VAL A 274 -8.86 -15.12 -3.42
C VAL A 274 -9.43 -13.72 -3.69
N PRO A 275 -10.71 -13.58 -4.06
CA PRO A 275 -11.36 -12.28 -4.19
C PRO A 275 -11.21 -11.47 -2.92
N TYR A 276 -10.91 -10.17 -3.04
CA TYR A 276 -10.66 -9.31 -1.87
C TYR A 276 -11.85 -9.28 -0.90
N SER A 277 -13.06 -9.23 -1.42
CA SER A 277 -14.29 -9.26 -0.62
C SER A 277 -14.45 -10.54 0.23
N GLN A 278 -13.88 -11.66 -0.22
CA GLN A 278 -13.95 -12.95 0.47
C GLN A 278 -12.70 -13.24 1.33
N LEU A 279 -11.68 -12.39 1.26
CA LEU A 279 -10.38 -12.64 1.90
C LEU A 279 -10.51 -12.74 3.43
N HIS A 280 -11.48 -12.07 4.02
CA HIS A 280 -11.74 -12.14 5.46
C HIS A 280 -12.14 -13.56 5.93
N HIS A 281 -12.76 -14.39 5.08
CA HIS A 281 -13.03 -15.79 5.41
C HIS A 281 -11.72 -16.57 5.58
N VAL A 282 -10.71 -16.28 4.73
CA VAL A 282 -9.39 -16.89 4.80
C VAL A 282 -8.69 -16.51 6.09
N TYR A 283 -8.69 -15.21 6.44
CA TYR A 283 -8.14 -14.75 7.71
C TYR A 283 -8.82 -15.42 8.90
N LYS A 284 -10.15 -15.40 8.98
CA LYS A 284 -10.91 -16.00 10.09
C LYS A 284 -10.70 -17.52 10.23
N ALA A 285 -10.40 -18.21 9.14
CA ALA A 285 -10.17 -19.65 9.15
C ALA A 285 -8.76 -20.06 9.55
N CYS A 286 -7.83 -19.13 9.75
CA CYS A 286 -6.44 -19.39 10.10
C CYS A 286 -6.16 -19.14 11.60
N ASN A 287 -5.03 -19.67 12.10
CA ASN A 287 -4.66 -19.54 13.51
C ASN A 287 -3.68 -18.40 13.77
N ALA A 288 -2.87 -18.03 12.76
CA ALA A 288 -1.93 -16.93 12.86
C ALA A 288 -1.60 -16.36 11.47
N TYR A 289 -1.17 -15.11 11.47
CA TYR A 289 -0.67 -14.44 10.28
C TYR A 289 0.85 -14.28 10.36
N VAL A 290 1.55 -14.49 9.26
CA VAL A 290 3.01 -14.30 9.17
C VAL A 290 3.36 -13.44 7.97
N THR A 291 4.33 -12.53 8.12
CA THR A 291 4.92 -11.80 6.99
C THR A 291 6.43 -11.63 7.15
N PRO A 292 7.23 -12.19 6.23
CA PRO A 292 8.68 -11.98 6.21
C PRO A 292 9.12 -10.83 5.30
N ALA A 293 8.19 -10.00 4.78
CA ALA A 293 8.49 -8.93 3.85
C ALA A 293 9.54 -7.95 4.41
N TYR A 294 10.53 -7.59 3.59
CA TYR A 294 11.60 -6.68 4.00
C TYR A 294 11.46 -5.25 3.45
N ALA A 295 10.46 -5.00 2.63
CA ALA A 295 10.17 -3.66 2.10
C ALA A 295 8.66 -3.42 2.00
N GLU A 296 8.18 -2.40 2.69
CA GLU A 296 6.78 -2.01 2.71
C GLU A 296 6.64 -0.49 2.81
N SER A 297 5.51 0.04 2.33
CA SER A 297 5.14 1.43 2.56
C SER A 297 4.00 1.60 3.56
N PHE A 298 3.14 0.57 3.72
CA PHE A 298 2.03 0.55 4.69
C PHE A 298 1.70 -0.84 5.22
N ALA A 299 1.77 -1.89 4.38
CA ALA A 299 1.45 -3.27 4.74
C ALA A 299 -0.04 -3.51 5.08
N HIS A 300 -0.95 -3.28 4.13
CA HIS A 300 -2.39 -3.56 4.29
C HIS A 300 -2.72 -4.94 4.89
N PRO A 301 -2.07 -6.05 4.49
CA PRO A 301 -2.35 -7.37 5.06
C PRO A 301 -2.14 -7.47 6.58
N LEU A 302 -1.29 -6.62 7.17
CA LEU A 302 -1.15 -6.56 8.63
C LEU A 302 -2.39 -5.94 9.28
N VAL A 303 -2.95 -4.88 8.69
CA VAL A 303 -4.20 -4.27 9.21
C VAL A 303 -5.37 -5.23 9.06
N GLU A 304 -5.45 -5.96 7.94
CA GLU A 304 -6.46 -7.00 7.68
C GLU A 304 -6.36 -8.14 8.70
N ALA A 305 -5.15 -8.62 9.00
CA ALA A 305 -4.88 -9.65 10.00
C ALA A 305 -5.28 -9.17 11.40
N MET A 306 -4.88 -7.95 11.79
CA MET A 306 -5.27 -7.32 13.06
C MET A 306 -6.78 -7.20 13.18
N ALA A 307 -7.46 -6.69 12.17
CA ALA A 307 -8.92 -6.55 12.15
C ALA A 307 -9.64 -7.90 12.27
N SER A 308 -9.09 -8.94 11.65
CA SER A 308 -9.59 -10.31 11.73
C SER A 308 -9.26 -10.99 13.07
N GLY A 309 -8.43 -10.36 13.92
CA GLY A 309 -8.05 -10.88 15.23
C GLY A 309 -7.05 -12.03 15.16
N LEU A 310 -6.23 -12.12 14.13
CA LEU A 310 -5.13 -13.06 14.09
C LEU A 310 -3.94 -12.55 14.90
N PRO A 311 -3.28 -13.40 15.70
CA PRO A 311 -1.97 -13.10 16.23
C PRO A 311 -0.95 -13.03 15.09
N ILE A 312 -0.03 -12.07 15.16
CA ILE A 312 0.86 -11.71 14.05
C ILE A 312 2.31 -11.96 14.41
N VAL A 313 3.04 -12.61 13.47
CA VAL A 313 4.50 -12.69 13.46
C VAL A 313 5.01 -11.94 12.22
N ALA A 314 5.71 -10.83 12.41
CA ALA A 314 6.14 -9.96 11.34
C ALA A 314 7.66 -9.75 11.33
N SER A 315 8.24 -9.57 10.14
CA SER A 315 9.63 -9.10 10.05
C SER A 315 9.78 -7.72 10.69
N GLU A 316 10.90 -7.48 11.34
CA GLU A 316 11.19 -6.24 12.04
C GLU A 316 11.62 -5.15 11.07
N THR A 317 10.64 -4.56 10.38
CA THR A 317 10.82 -3.37 9.57
C THR A 317 10.23 -2.15 10.28
N PRO A 318 10.74 -0.92 10.02
CA PRO A 318 10.15 0.29 10.61
C PRO A 318 8.65 0.42 10.35
N VAL A 319 8.19 0.08 9.15
CA VAL A 319 6.76 0.13 8.78
C VAL A 319 5.96 -0.91 9.57
N HIS A 320 6.42 -2.15 9.69
CA HIS A 320 5.69 -3.17 10.46
C HIS A 320 5.59 -2.80 11.94
N ARG A 321 6.68 -2.29 12.53
CA ARG A 321 6.69 -1.76 13.89
C ARG A 321 5.72 -0.61 14.09
N GLU A 322 5.64 0.32 13.14
CA GLU A 322 4.71 1.44 13.18
C GLU A 322 3.24 0.98 13.07
N ILE A 323 2.95 0.09 12.13
CA ILE A 323 1.57 -0.35 11.87
C ILE A 323 1.03 -1.22 12.99
N CYS A 324 1.78 -2.23 13.44
CA CYS A 324 1.30 -3.19 14.45
C CYS A 324 1.62 -2.77 15.89
N GLN A 325 2.68 -1.99 16.13
CA GLN A 325 3.14 -1.67 17.48
C GLN A 325 3.30 -2.94 18.34
N GLU A 326 2.63 -3.04 19.48
CA GLU A 326 2.67 -4.20 20.39
C GLU A 326 1.69 -5.32 19.98
N ALA A 327 0.97 -5.17 18.86
CA ALA A 327 0.03 -6.17 18.36
C ALA A 327 0.69 -7.25 17.47
N ALA A 328 2.01 -7.33 17.46
CA ALA A 328 2.77 -8.36 16.75
C ALA A 328 4.05 -8.74 17.50
N VAL A 329 4.51 -9.96 17.30
CA VAL A 329 5.89 -10.34 17.63
C VAL A 329 6.76 -10.21 16.39
N TYR A 330 8.02 -9.82 16.60
CA TYR A 330 8.91 -9.45 15.50
C TYR A 330 10.14 -10.34 15.44
N PHE A 331 10.67 -10.51 14.22
CA PHE A 331 11.92 -11.21 13.95
C PHE A 331 12.75 -10.43 12.91
N PRO A 332 14.10 -10.50 12.95
CA PRO A 332 14.95 -9.85 11.95
C PRO A 332 14.63 -10.39 10.55
N PRO A 333 14.48 -9.55 9.51
CA PRO A 333 14.36 -10.02 8.13
C PRO A 333 15.49 -11.00 7.80
N PHE A 334 15.23 -11.98 6.94
CA PHE A 334 16.19 -13.01 6.51
C PHE A 334 16.66 -13.98 7.61
N SER A 335 15.98 -14.08 8.77
CA SER A 335 16.33 -14.97 9.89
C SER A 335 15.27 -16.05 10.07
N PRO A 336 15.31 -17.17 9.31
CA PRO A 336 14.32 -18.25 9.39
C PRO A 336 14.30 -18.94 10.76
N GLU A 337 15.43 -19.01 11.47
CA GLU A 337 15.55 -19.61 12.80
C GLU A 337 14.74 -18.79 13.83
N ILE A 338 14.94 -17.47 13.85
CA ILE A 338 14.23 -16.59 14.76
C ILE A 338 12.75 -16.53 14.40
N LEU A 339 12.40 -16.52 13.11
CA LEU A 339 11.00 -16.65 12.67
C LEU A 339 10.36 -17.92 13.24
N ALA A 340 11.03 -19.08 13.11
CA ALA A 340 10.52 -20.34 13.65
C ALA A 340 10.37 -20.27 15.18
N ASP A 341 11.33 -19.66 15.90
CA ASP A 341 11.25 -19.47 17.35
C ASP A 341 10.06 -18.61 17.76
N LYS A 342 9.79 -17.50 17.05
CA LYS A 342 8.66 -16.62 17.33
C LYS A 342 7.31 -17.30 17.07
N VAL A 343 7.18 -18.03 15.97
CA VAL A 343 5.96 -18.82 15.68
C VAL A 343 5.78 -19.89 16.74
N ALA A 344 6.83 -20.61 17.12
CA ALA A 344 6.79 -21.64 18.13
C ALA A 344 6.38 -21.12 19.51
N GLY A 345 6.99 -20.01 19.94
CA GLY A 345 6.66 -19.35 21.21
C GLY A 345 5.21 -18.87 21.28
N MET A 346 4.68 -18.34 20.17
CA MET A 346 3.29 -17.93 20.07
C MET A 346 2.33 -19.13 20.15
N ILE A 347 2.63 -20.24 19.47
CA ILE A 347 1.81 -21.46 19.53
C ILE A 347 1.81 -22.06 20.95
N ALA A 348 2.96 -22.03 21.61
CA ALA A 348 3.11 -22.57 22.98
C ALA A 348 2.45 -21.71 24.08
N SER A 349 2.09 -20.48 23.78
CA SER A 349 1.54 -19.52 24.75
C SER A 349 0.23 -18.91 24.28
N PRO A 350 -0.92 -19.57 24.48
CA PRO A 350 -2.24 -19.04 24.09
C PRO A 350 -2.50 -17.62 24.63
N GLN A 351 -2.04 -17.32 25.84
CA GLN A 351 -2.19 -15.99 26.45
C GLN A 351 -1.49 -14.89 25.65
N ILE A 352 -0.32 -15.17 25.08
CA ILE A 352 0.38 -14.25 24.18
C ILE A 352 -0.43 -14.08 22.89
N ALA A 353 -0.88 -15.17 22.29
CA ALA A 353 -1.68 -15.14 21.06
C ALA A 353 -2.98 -14.33 21.25
N ASP A 354 -3.70 -14.55 22.36
CA ASP A 354 -4.92 -13.82 22.71
C ASP A 354 -4.65 -12.32 22.94
N GLY A 355 -3.57 -11.99 23.63
CA GLY A 355 -3.12 -10.61 23.84
C GLY A 355 -2.84 -9.87 22.53
N LEU A 356 -2.10 -10.51 21.61
CA LEU A 356 -1.80 -10.00 20.28
C LEU A 356 -3.07 -9.81 19.46
N SER A 357 -3.98 -10.80 19.49
CA SER A 357 -5.28 -10.74 18.78
C SER A 357 -6.15 -9.60 19.28
N HIS A 358 -6.24 -9.42 20.61
CA HIS A 358 -7.02 -8.34 21.22
C HIS A 358 -6.42 -6.98 20.89
N GLY A 359 -5.11 -6.80 21.10
CA GLY A 359 -4.39 -5.57 20.77
C GLY A 359 -4.49 -5.23 19.29
N GLY A 360 -4.41 -6.23 18.41
CA GLY A 360 -4.56 -6.08 16.97
C GLY A 360 -5.94 -5.53 16.58
N ARG A 361 -7.01 -6.10 17.10
CA ARG A 361 -8.38 -5.59 16.86
C ARG A 361 -8.55 -4.13 17.27
N LEU A 362 -8.01 -3.74 18.42
CA LEU A 362 -8.04 -2.34 18.86
C LEU A 362 -7.21 -1.44 17.94
N ARG A 363 -5.99 -1.87 17.59
CA ARG A 363 -5.07 -1.10 16.75
C ARG A 363 -5.61 -0.88 15.34
N SER A 364 -6.26 -1.89 14.71
CA SER A 364 -6.81 -1.79 13.36
C SER A 364 -7.84 -0.67 13.19
N ARG A 365 -8.56 -0.30 14.25
CA ARG A 365 -9.55 0.79 14.26
C ARG A 365 -8.96 2.18 14.04
N ASN A 366 -7.64 2.34 14.22
CA ASN A 366 -6.95 3.61 14.00
C ASN A 366 -6.74 3.92 12.51
N PHE A 367 -6.98 2.96 11.63
CA PHE A 367 -6.82 3.11 10.19
C PHE A 367 -8.19 3.28 9.54
N SER A 368 -8.45 4.43 8.93
CA SER A 368 -9.74 4.75 8.33
C SER A 368 -9.57 5.47 6.99
N TRP A 369 -10.24 4.99 5.95
CA TRP A 369 -10.26 5.66 4.66
C TRP A 369 -11.01 7.00 4.71
N GLY A 370 -12.03 7.13 5.54
CA GLY A 370 -12.70 8.40 5.78
C GLY A 370 -11.76 9.45 6.36
N LYS A 371 -10.94 9.09 7.35
CA LYS A 371 -9.90 9.96 7.91
C LYS A 371 -8.85 10.32 6.85
N HIS A 372 -8.36 9.34 6.09
CA HIS A 372 -7.42 9.55 4.98
C HIS A 372 -7.92 10.60 3.99
N VAL A 373 -9.19 10.47 3.53
CA VAL A 373 -9.78 11.41 2.58
C VAL A 373 -9.96 12.79 3.20
N THR A 374 -10.37 12.88 4.47
CA THR A 374 -10.51 14.15 5.18
C THR A 374 -9.18 14.89 5.26
N GLU A 375 -8.10 14.22 5.65
CA GLU A 375 -6.75 14.79 5.72
C GLU A 375 -6.21 15.19 4.34
N LEU A 376 -6.46 14.36 3.31
CA LEU A 376 -6.05 14.65 1.93
C LEU A 376 -6.77 15.90 1.36
N VAL A 377 -8.06 16.02 1.63
CA VAL A 377 -8.86 17.18 1.21
C VAL A 377 -8.43 18.45 1.94
N ALA A 378 -8.23 18.39 3.26
CA ALA A 378 -7.72 19.50 4.05
C ALA A 378 -6.33 19.98 3.55
N LEU A 379 -5.46 19.03 3.16
CA LEU A 379 -4.17 19.35 2.55
C LEU A 379 -4.36 20.09 1.20
N ALA A 380 -5.29 19.63 0.37
CA ALA A 380 -5.61 20.30 -0.91
C ALA A 380 -6.14 21.73 -0.71
N GLU A 381 -7.01 21.94 0.26
CA GLU A 381 -7.53 23.26 0.63
C GLU A 381 -6.43 24.19 1.14
N GLY A 382 -5.53 23.66 1.97
CA GLY A 382 -4.35 24.38 2.45
C GLY A 382 -3.39 24.81 1.34
N LEU A 383 -3.24 24.02 0.28
CA LEU A 383 -2.44 24.41 -0.89
C LEU A 383 -3.10 25.54 -1.67
N LEU A 384 -4.42 25.48 -1.86
CA LEU A 384 -5.17 26.53 -2.57
C LEU A 384 -5.14 27.87 -1.83
N SER A 385 -5.25 27.87 -0.51
CA SER A 385 -5.18 29.10 0.28
C SER A 385 -3.82 29.80 0.21
N ARG A 386 -2.73 29.03 0.06
CA ARG A 386 -1.36 29.58 -0.12
C ARG A 386 -1.12 30.16 -1.52
N THR A 387 -1.85 29.69 -2.52
CA THR A 387 -1.71 30.14 -3.91
C THR A 387 -2.62 31.31 -4.26
N SER A 388 -3.63 31.61 -3.44
CA SER A 388 -4.46 32.81 -3.59
C SER A 388 -3.65 34.03 -3.16
N PRO A 389 -3.48 35.09 -3.99
CA PRO A 389 -2.78 36.29 -3.58
C PRO A 389 -3.52 36.93 -2.42
N THR A 390 -2.83 37.09 -1.29
CA THR A 390 -3.31 37.90 -0.16
C THR A 390 -3.64 39.27 -0.72
N SER A 391 -4.90 39.63 -0.69
CA SER A 391 -5.31 41.05 -0.90
C SER A 391 -4.62 41.87 0.19
N GLN A 392 -3.50 42.48 -0.16
CA GLN A 392 -2.92 43.53 0.66
C GLN A 392 -3.95 44.63 0.75
N GLU A 393 -4.53 44.84 1.92
CA GLU A 393 -5.24 46.08 2.24
C GLU A 393 -4.30 47.27 1.93
N PRO A 394 -4.74 48.25 1.17
CA PRO A 394 -3.94 49.45 1.00
C PRO A 394 -3.80 50.14 2.35
N ALA A 395 -2.56 50.29 2.83
CA ALA A 395 -2.23 51.11 3.97
C ALA A 395 -2.75 52.52 3.70
N THR A 396 -3.86 52.89 4.32
CA THR A 396 -4.37 54.23 4.37
C THR A 396 -3.37 55.09 5.15
N GLY A 397 -2.47 55.75 4.42
CA GLY A 397 -1.57 56.77 4.97
C GLY A 397 -2.38 57.97 5.47
N MET A 398 -2.51 58.11 6.77
CA MET A 398 -2.91 59.34 7.40
C MET A 398 -1.76 60.36 7.28
N ALA A 399 -1.92 61.32 6.37
CA ALA A 399 -1.09 62.49 6.33
C ALA A 399 -1.41 63.35 7.58
N GLN A 400 -0.48 63.39 8.52
CA GLN A 400 -0.48 64.43 9.57
C GLN A 400 0.03 65.73 8.98
N VAL A 401 -0.87 66.68 8.90
CA VAL A 401 -0.58 68.08 8.62
C VAL A 401 0.09 68.69 9.87
N ALA A 402 1.35 69.05 9.75
CA ALA A 402 2.04 69.87 10.76
C ALA A 402 1.67 71.33 10.58
N SER A 403 0.91 71.84 11.51
CA SER A 403 0.72 73.29 11.68
C SER A 403 1.89 73.82 12.53
N GLY A 404 2.72 74.64 11.90
CA GLY A 404 3.69 75.49 12.63
C GLY A 404 3.04 76.64 13.33
N THR A 405 3.56 76.92 14.48
CA THR A 405 3.48 78.28 15.07
C THR A 405 4.80 78.58 15.75
N CYS A 406 5.33 79.76 15.35
CA CYS A 406 6.46 80.41 15.99
C CYS A 406 6.15 80.81 17.44
N TYR A 407 7.11 80.72 18.32
CA TYR A 407 7.82 81.75 19.07
C TYR A 407 9.05 81.17 19.70
#